data_5b6ad9cd35a37aaf8e37a3db48b65385
#
_entry.id   5b6ad9cd35a37aaf8e37a3db48b65385
#
_cell.length_a   1.000
_cell.length_b   1.000
_cell.length_c   1.000
_cell.angle_alpha   90.00
_cell.angle_beta   90.00
_cell.angle_gamma   90.00
#
_symmetry.space_group_name_H-M   'P 1'
#
loop_
_entity.id
_entity.type
_entity.pdbx_description
1 polymer ?
#
loop_
_entity_poly.entity_id
_entity_poly.type
_entity_poly.pdbx_seq_one_letter_code
_entity_poly.pdbx_strand_id
1 'polypeptide(L)'
;MKSVVALVAVAFASLSQPIYAQVGVDRLKACSQFTGMERLKCVDELLGEMPETTESTLPRGPNWVISETTSPVDYQPQIAALTTTRASSQDAPSSLAIHCRAHRTELIVSTAGSWKSLPDSEVKVEYRINEQPPVEQRWKAAEAGKSLAFQGDVVRFLRSIPDGGRMLVRVYAGKGAPYESTFQLTGLDSVRRKIATTCNWPQP
;
A
#
# COMPACT_ATOMS: atom_id res chain seq x y z
N MET A 1 -59.45 30.73 31.05
CA MET A 1 -58.40 31.27 30.21
C MET A 1 -57.12 31.22 31.04
N LYS A 2 -56.32 30.21 30.85
CA LYS A 2 -54.99 30.03 31.50
C LYS A 2 -54.02 29.56 30.46
N SER A 3 -53.13 30.47 30.03
CA SER A 3 -52.05 30.19 29.09
C SER A 3 -50.93 29.40 29.80
N VAL A 4 -50.54 28.27 29.24
CA VAL A 4 -49.39 27.49 29.68
C VAL A 4 -48.26 27.78 28.69
N VAL A 5 -47.21 28.44 29.16
CA VAL A 5 -45.97 28.68 28.43
C VAL A 5 -45.07 27.49 28.67
N ALA A 6 -44.77 26.73 27.61
CA ALA A 6 -43.81 25.62 27.64
C ALA A 6 -42.40 26.17 27.39
N LEU A 7 -41.52 26.05 28.37
CA LEU A 7 -40.08 26.33 28.29
C LEU A 7 -39.36 25.11 27.61
N VAL A 8 -38.83 25.34 26.43
CA VAL A 8 -37.96 24.37 25.76
C VAL A 8 -36.51 24.61 26.21
N ALA A 9 -35.98 23.69 26.98
CA ALA A 9 -34.58 23.67 27.38
C ALA A 9 -33.74 23.05 26.24
N VAL A 10 -32.94 23.87 25.59
CA VAL A 10 -31.95 23.42 24.59
C VAL A 10 -30.69 23.00 25.33
N ALA A 11 -30.41 21.69 25.36
CA ALA A 11 -29.18 21.13 25.90
C ALA A 11 -28.05 21.30 24.87
N PHE A 12 -27.09 22.17 25.17
CA PHE A 12 -25.82 22.27 24.44
C PHE A 12 -24.96 21.07 24.78
N ALA A 13 -24.82 20.12 23.83
CA ALA A 13 -23.83 19.08 23.91
C ALA A 13 -22.45 19.68 23.56
N SER A 14 -21.62 19.86 24.59
CA SER A 14 -20.23 20.28 24.46
C SER A 14 -19.42 19.17 23.77
N LEU A 15 -19.01 19.39 22.53
CA LEU A 15 -18.04 18.57 21.80
C LEU A 15 -16.65 18.75 22.45
N SER A 16 -16.26 17.83 23.31
CA SER A 16 -14.90 17.74 23.85
C SER A 16 -13.95 17.30 22.74
N GLN A 17 -13.25 18.27 22.13
CA GLN A 17 -12.16 17.98 21.18
C GLN A 17 -10.93 17.47 21.93
N PRO A 18 -10.15 16.52 21.37
CA PRO A 18 -8.96 15.99 22.02
C PRO A 18 -7.86 17.06 22.08
N ILE A 19 -7.54 17.50 23.30
CA ILE A 19 -6.60 18.56 23.62
C ILE A 19 -5.15 18.22 23.21
N TYR A 20 -4.82 16.95 22.98
CA TYR A 20 -3.46 16.49 22.72
C TYR A 20 -2.85 16.93 21.38
N ALA A 21 -3.65 17.17 20.36
CA ALA A 21 -3.15 17.57 19.04
C ALA A 21 -2.71 19.04 18.98
N GLN A 22 -3.27 19.90 19.81
CA GLN A 22 -2.95 21.33 19.83
C GLN A 22 -1.62 21.65 20.51
N VAL A 23 -1.25 20.89 21.55
CA VAL A 23 0.00 21.13 22.30
C VAL A 23 1.25 20.95 21.44
N GLY A 24 1.25 19.96 20.52
CA GLY A 24 2.38 19.71 19.61
C GLY A 24 2.58 20.82 18.57
N VAL A 25 1.46 21.36 18.05
CA VAL A 25 1.49 22.43 17.04
C VAL A 25 1.99 23.76 17.63
N ASP A 26 1.56 24.09 18.84
CA ASP A 26 1.99 25.34 19.49
C ASP A 26 3.47 25.33 19.87
N ARG A 27 4.02 24.19 20.27
CA ARG A 27 5.46 24.03 20.52
C ARG A 27 6.28 24.11 19.23
N LEU A 28 5.82 23.54 18.11
CA LEU A 28 6.47 23.70 16.82
C LEU A 28 6.46 25.16 16.33
N LYS A 29 5.39 25.90 16.60
CA LYS A 29 5.33 27.35 16.33
C LYS A 29 6.34 28.13 17.17
N ALA A 30 6.57 27.75 18.41
CA ALA A 30 7.60 28.38 19.24
C ALA A 30 9.00 28.19 18.64
N CYS A 31 9.33 27.00 18.11
CA CYS A 31 10.60 26.76 17.41
C CYS A 31 10.74 27.56 16.11
N SER A 32 9.65 27.98 15.48
CA SER A 32 9.71 28.79 14.25
C SER A 32 10.21 30.22 14.46
N GLN A 33 10.26 30.69 15.71
CA GLN A 33 10.78 32.03 16.07
C GLN A 33 12.32 32.06 16.11
N PHE A 34 12.97 30.91 16.17
CA PHE A 34 14.43 30.79 16.11
C PHE A 34 14.91 30.71 14.66
N THR A 35 16.18 31.04 14.42
CA THR A 35 16.84 30.97 13.11
C THR A 35 18.11 30.12 13.16
N GLY A 36 18.47 29.51 12.03
CA GLY A 36 19.69 28.71 11.89
C GLY A 36 19.77 27.50 12.83
N MET A 37 20.90 27.34 13.49
CA MET A 37 21.23 26.20 14.37
C MET A 37 20.34 26.11 15.61
N GLU A 38 19.86 27.22 16.13
CA GLU A 38 18.97 27.24 17.30
C GLU A 38 17.59 26.64 16.96
N ARG A 39 17.09 26.89 15.76
CA ARG A 39 15.86 26.29 15.29
C ARG A 39 15.96 24.77 15.17
N LEU A 40 17.08 24.28 14.62
CA LEU A 40 17.31 22.82 14.50
C LEU A 40 17.39 22.18 15.89
N LYS A 41 18.12 22.78 16.83
CA LYS A 41 18.20 22.27 18.20
C LYS A 41 16.83 22.22 18.91
N CYS A 42 16.01 23.26 18.75
CA CYS A 42 14.66 23.31 19.31
C CYS A 42 13.76 22.20 18.74
N VAL A 43 13.85 21.92 17.44
CA VAL A 43 13.10 20.84 16.79
C VAL A 43 13.60 19.47 17.24
N ASP A 44 14.92 19.27 17.34
CA ASP A 44 15.52 18.00 17.80
C ASP A 44 15.14 17.70 19.25
N GLU A 45 15.12 18.71 20.15
CA GLU A 45 14.65 18.55 21.52
C GLU A 45 13.15 18.14 21.57
N LEU A 46 12.30 18.75 20.74
CA LEU A 46 10.89 18.38 20.66
C LEU A 46 10.68 16.95 20.13
N LEU A 47 11.51 16.53 19.18
CA LEU A 47 11.46 15.15 18.64
C LEU A 47 11.98 14.14 19.68
N GLY A 48 12.96 14.51 20.50
CA GLY A 48 13.49 13.69 21.58
C GLY A 48 12.54 13.57 22.79
N GLU A 49 11.68 14.57 23.03
CA GLU A 49 10.63 14.52 24.07
C GLU A 49 9.38 13.75 23.63
N MET A 50 9.18 13.52 22.32
CA MET A 50 8.12 12.63 21.87
C MET A 50 8.49 11.21 22.32
N PRO A 51 7.63 10.54 23.13
CA PRO A 51 7.88 9.16 23.48
C PRO A 51 8.09 8.42 22.18
N GLU A 52 9.21 7.70 22.06
CA GLU A 52 9.43 6.78 20.95
C GLU A 52 8.14 5.98 20.85
N THR A 53 7.39 6.20 19.78
CA THR A 53 6.15 5.47 19.57
C THR A 53 6.60 4.03 19.47
N THR A 54 6.54 3.34 20.62
CA THR A 54 6.67 1.89 20.71
C THR A 54 5.96 1.38 19.50
N GLU A 55 6.66 0.71 18.64
CA GLU A 55 6.26 0.20 17.33
C GLU A 55 4.79 -0.23 17.43
N SER A 56 3.93 0.61 16.87
CA SER A 56 2.48 0.57 17.11
C SER A 56 1.97 -0.82 16.77
N THR A 57 1.66 -1.62 17.76
CA THR A 57 0.91 -2.89 17.67
C THR A 57 -0.55 -2.67 17.33
N LEU A 58 -0.93 -1.47 16.87
CA LEU A 58 -2.22 -1.25 16.24
C LEU A 58 -2.32 -2.20 15.04
N PRO A 59 -3.43 -2.92 14.88
CA PRO A 59 -3.67 -3.73 13.70
C PRO A 59 -3.47 -2.80 12.50
N ARG A 60 -2.38 -3.01 11.76
CA ARG A 60 -2.10 -2.20 10.56
C ARG A 60 -3.30 -2.37 9.65
N GLY A 61 -3.97 -1.27 9.36
CA GLY A 61 -5.00 -1.22 8.34
C GLY A 61 -4.46 -1.77 7.01
N PRO A 62 -5.32 -1.98 6.02
CA PRO A 62 -4.91 -2.54 4.74
C PRO A 62 -3.75 -1.73 4.15
N ASN A 63 -2.64 -2.41 3.84
CA ASN A 63 -1.44 -1.78 3.26
C ASN A 63 -1.62 -1.41 1.77
N TRP A 64 -2.87 -1.43 1.29
CA TRP A 64 -3.18 -1.22 -0.11
C TRP A 64 -3.63 0.20 -0.39
N VAL A 65 -2.98 0.83 -1.35
CA VAL A 65 -3.45 2.07 -1.97
C VAL A 65 -4.27 1.69 -3.19
N ILE A 66 -5.55 2.07 -3.21
CA ILE A 66 -6.47 1.76 -4.30
C ILE A 66 -6.77 3.05 -5.06
N SER A 67 -6.59 3.01 -6.38
CA SER A 67 -6.91 4.07 -7.32
C SER A 67 -7.95 3.58 -8.30
N GLU A 68 -9.06 4.29 -8.40
CA GLU A 68 -10.14 4.02 -9.36
C GLU A 68 -10.16 5.17 -10.39
N THR A 69 -10.13 4.82 -11.66
CA THR A 69 -10.09 5.76 -12.78
C THR A 69 -10.99 5.28 -13.90
N THR A 70 -11.17 6.12 -14.89
CA THR A 70 -11.86 5.77 -16.14
C THR A 70 -10.87 5.86 -17.28
N SER A 71 -10.86 4.86 -18.15
CA SER A 71 -10.03 4.86 -19.34
C SER A 71 -10.42 6.02 -20.27
N PRO A 72 -9.50 6.85 -20.72
CA PRO A 72 -9.81 7.96 -21.63
C PRO A 72 -10.12 7.48 -23.07
N VAL A 73 -9.88 6.21 -23.38
CA VAL A 73 -10.03 5.64 -24.73
C VAL A 73 -11.41 5.01 -24.93
N ASP A 74 -11.82 4.17 -23.98
CA ASP A 74 -13.03 3.36 -24.06
C ASP A 74 -14.05 3.64 -22.94
N TYR A 75 -13.72 4.62 -22.08
CA TYR A 75 -14.54 5.04 -20.94
C TYR A 75 -14.89 3.89 -19.96
N GLN A 76 -14.13 2.79 -20.01
CA GLN A 76 -14.31 1.68 -19.08
C GLN A 76 -13.68 1.99 -17.73
N PRO A 77 -14.29 1.54 -16.62
CA PRO A 77 -13.71 1.68 -15.30
C PRO A 77 -12.40 0.87 -15.20
N GLN A 78 -11.40 1.49 -14.59
CA GLN A 78 -10.11 0.87 -14.30
C GLN A 78 -9.83 0.98 -12.81
N ILE A 79 -9.18 -0.02 -12.26
CA ILE A 79 -8.76 -0.03 -10.87
C ILE A 79 -7.32 -0.53 -10.76
N ALA A 80 -6.56 0.11 -9.91
CA ALA A 80 -5.24 -0.33 -9.49
C ALA A 80 -5.18 -0.40 -7.97
N ALA A 81 -4.71 -1.52 -7.45
CA ALA A 81 -4.41 -1.69 -6.04
C ALA A 81 -2.90 -1.94 -5.89
N LEU A 82 -2.24 -1.13 -5.07
CA LEU A 82 -0.79 -1.14 -4.87
C LEU A 82 -0.47 -1.38 -3.41
N THR A 83 0.48 -2.28 -3.14
CA THR A 83 1.17 -2.40 -1.84
C THR A 83 2.67 -2.34 -2.06
N THR A 84 3.40 -1.86 -1.05
CA THR A 84 4.87 -1.73 -1.10
C THR A 84 5.51 -2.52 0.02
N THR A 85 6.74 -2.97 -0.23
CA THR A 85 7.59 -3.48 0.86
C THR A 85 8.07 -2.30 1.71
N ARG A 86 8.42 -2.58 2.97
CA ARG A 86 9.27 -1.65 3.70
C ARG A 86 10.67 -1.69 3.08
N ALA A 87 11.21 -0.51 2.77
CA ALA A 87 12.61 -0.43 2.38
C ALA A 87 13.47 -0.95 3.54
N SER A 88 14.28 -1.96 3.30
CA SER A 88 15.47 -2.16 4.11
C SER A 88 16.41 -0.99 3.79
N SER A 89 17.25 -0.60 4.74
CA SER A 89 18.10 0.61 4.62
C SER A 89 19.06 0.63 3.42
N GLN A 90 19.06 -0.39 2.58
CA GLN A 90 19.97 -0.56 1.45
C GLN A 90 19.28 -0.76 0.10
N ASP A 91 17.97 -1.06 0.07
CA ASP A 91 17.26 -1.37 -1.17
C ASP A 91 16.10 -0.39 -1.43
N ALA A 92 15.95 -0.01 -2.69
CA ALA A 92 14.77 0.73 -3.12
C ALA A 92 13.49 -0.08 -2.82
N PRO A 93 12.39 0.56 -2.40
CA PRO A 93 11.16 -0.13 -2.10
C PRO A 93 10.64 -0.85 -3.35
N SER A 94 10.25 -2.10 -3.16
CA SER A 94 9.55 -2.86 -4.19
C SER A 94 8.04 -2.69 -4.03
N SER A 95 7.31 -2.83 -5.13
CA SER A 95 5.85 -2.74 -5.13
C SER A 95 5.20 -3.95 -5.79
N LEU A 96 4.04 -4.32 -5.29
CA LEU A 96 3.14 -5.30 -5.85
C LEU A 96 1.84 -4.59 -6.23
N ALA A 97 1.46 -4.66 -7.49
CA ALA A 97 0.27 -4.03 -8.02
C ALA A 97 -0.68 -5.06 -8.64
N ILE A 98 -1.97 -4.88 -8.41
CA ILE A 98 -3.03 -5.62 -9.09
C ILE A 98 -3.82 -4.59 -9.89
N HIS A 99 -3.84 -4.77 -11.22
CA HIS A 99 -4.53 -3.87 -12.14
C HIS A 99 -5.74 -4.57 -12.76
N CYS A 100 -6.82 -3.82 -12.93
CA CYS A 100 -7.90 -4.16 -13.83
C CYS A 100 -7.99 -3.11 -14.94
N ARG A 101 -7.75 -3.53 -16.19
CA ARG A 101 -7.86 -2.69 -17.38
C ARG A 101 -8.52 -3.49 -18.50
N ALA A 102 -9.52 -2.93 -19.17
CA ALA A 102 -10.25 -3.59 -20.24
C ALA A 102 -10.68 -5.04 -19.86
N HIS A 103 -11.24 -5.20 -18.67
CA HIS A 103 -11.66 -6.50 -18.08
C HIS A 103 -10.54 -7.53 -17.90
N ARG A 104 -9.27 -7.11 -18.01
CA ARG A 104 -8.11 -7.98 -17.73
C ARG A 104 -7.53 -7.65 -16.38
N THR A 105 -7.34 -8.70 -15.57
CA THR A 105 -6.63 -8.59 -14.31
C THR A 105 -5.16 -8.92 -14.54
N GLU A 106 -4.27 -8.06 -14.06
CA GLU A 106 -2.82 -8.22 -14.15
C GLU A 106 -2.22 -8.10 -12.75
N LEU A 107 -1.25 -8.95 -12.44
CA LEU A 107 -0.40 -8.86 -11.24
C LEU A 107 1.00 -8.47 -11.66
N ILE A 108 1.50 -7.38 -11.10
CA ILE A 108 2.76 -6.76 -11.47
C ILE A 108 3.63 -6.56 -10.24
N VAL A 109 4.91 -6.91 -10.34
CA VAL A 109 5.92 -6.64 -9.31
C VAL A 109 6.98 -5.71 -9.90
N SER A 110 7.23 -4.60 -9.21
CA SER A 110 8.33 -3.68 -9.51
C SER A 110 9.39 -3.81 -8.42
N THR A 111 10.64 -3.92 -8.84
CA THR A 111 11.82 -3.98 -7.97
C THR A 111 12.85 -2.96 -8.42
N ALA A 112 13.93 -2.80 -7.69
CA ALA A 112 15.03 -1.90 -8.08
C ALA A 112 15.73 -2.28 -9.39
N GLY A 113 15.49 -3.48 -9.93
CA GLY A 113 16.11 -3.97 -11.17
C GLY A 113 15.54 -3.34 -12.44
N SER A 114 16.26 -3.54 -13.56
CA SER A 114 15.80 -3.23 -14.91
C SER A 114 15.87 -4.48 -15.77
N TRP A 115 14.77 -4.83 -16.43
CA TRP A 115 14.55 -6.11 -17.12
C TRP A 115 14.56 -5.98 -18.65
N LYS A 116 14.96 -4.82 -19.17
CA LYS A 116 14.91 -4.51 -20.62
C LYS A 116 15.85 -5.32 -21.51
N SER A 117 16.93 -5.84 -20.94
CA SER A 117 18.05 -6.40 -21.70
C SER A 117 17.97 -7.91 -21.89
N LEU A 118 16.91 -8.56 -21.47
CA LEU A 118 16.78 -10.01 -21.56
C LEU A 118 16.13 -10.40 -22.89
N PRO A 119 16.72 -11.39 -23.61
CA PRO A 119 16.08 -11.98 -24.77
C PRO A 119 14.67 -12.45 -24.37
N ASP A 120 13.68 -12.20 -25.22
CA ASP A 120 12.28 -12.58 -25.02
C ASP A 120 11.56 -11.91 -23.84
N SER A 121 12.19 -10.92 -23.17
CA SER A 121 11.60 -10.17 -22.08
C SER A 121 11.06 -11.04 -20.91
N GLU A 122 11.56 -12.27 -20.78
CA GLU A 122 11.19 -13.19 -19.72
C GLU A 122 12.27 -13.31 -18.65
N VAL A 123 11.85 -13.22 -17.40
CA VAL A 123 12.70 -13.26 -16.21
C VAL A 123 12.31 -14.43 -15.33
N LYS A 124 13.29 -15.18 -14.83
CA LYS A 124 13.05 -16.21 -13.81
C LYS A 124 12.64 -15.54 -12.50
N VAL A 125 11.47 -15.90 -12.01
CA VAL A 125 10.93 -15.47 -10.71
C VAL A 125 10.60 -16.69 -9.88
N GLU A 126 10.99 -16.66 -8.62
CA GLU A 126 10.54 -17.59 -7.60
C GLU A 126 9.62 -16.83 -6.64
N TYR A 127 8.45 -17.38 -6.36
CA TYR A 127 7.57 -16.79 -5.35
C TYR A 127 7.07 -17.86 -4.36
N ARG A 128 6.74 -17.41 -3.15
CA ARG A 128 6.21 -18.25 -2.08
C ARG A 128 5.13 -17.52 -1.32
N ILE A 129 4.01 -18.19 -1.07
CA ILE A 129 2.93 -17.68 -0.23
C ILE A 129 3.03 -18.37 1.14
N ASN A 130 3.19 -17.58 2.19
CA ASN A 130 3.39 -18.07 3.56
C ASN A 130 4.50 -19.12 3.64
N GLU A 131 4.22 -20.26 4.25
CA GLU A 131 5.13 -21.39 4.42
C GLU A 131 4.97 -22.46 3.32
N GLN A 132 4.22 -22.16 2.23
CA GLN A 132 4.09 -23.10 1.11
C GLN A 132 5.42 -23.25 0.37
N PRO A 133 5.64 -24.38 -0.33
CA PRO A 133 6.81 -24.54 -1.18
C PRO A 133 6.95 -23.41 -2.21
N PRO A 134 8.17 -22.98 -2.52
CA PRO A 134 8.39 -21.96 -3.54
C PRO A 134 7.99 -22.49 -4.93
N VAL A 135 7.46 -21.57 -5.74
CA VAL A 135 7.09 -21.84 -7.13
C VAL A 135 8.00 -21.04 -8.03
N GLU A 136 8.68 -21.72 -8.97
CA GLU A 136 9.49 -21.08 -10.01
C GLU A 136 8.63 -20.88 -11.27
N GLN A 137 8.70 -19.67 -11.84
CA GLN A 137 7.99 -19.32 -13.06
C GLN A 137 8.76 -18.25 -13.85
N ARG A 138 8.52 -18.17 -15.15
CA ARG A 138 8.99 -17.05 -15.98
C ARG A 138 7.93 -15.97 -16.06
N TRP A 139 8.32 -14.75 -15.73
CA TRP A 139 7.46 -13.58 -15.82
C TRP A 139 7.93 -12.67 -16.94
N LYS A 140 6.99 -11.96 -17.57
CA LYS A 140 7.31 -11.03 -18.64
C LYS A 140 7.67 -9.66 -18.11
N ALA A 141 8.68 -9.03 -18.71
CA ALA A 141 8.97 -7.64 -18.45
C ALA A 141 7.78 -6.75 -18.89
N ALA A 142 7.42 -5.81 -18.04
CA ALA A 142 6.33 -4.86 -18.24
C ALA A 142 6.84 -3.42 -18.00
N GLU A 143 6.00 -2.42 -18.30
CA GLU A 143 6.30 -1.00 -18.05
C GLU A 143 7.69 -0.59 -18.54
N ALA A 144 7.99 -0.94 -19.78
CA ALA A 144 9.28 -0.68 -20.41
C ALA A 144 10.49 -1.30 -19.66
N GLY A 145 10.30 -2.44 -19.02
CA GLY A 145 11.31 -3.19 -18.29
C GLY A 145 11.57 -2.71 -16.86
N LYS A 146 10.65 -1.93 -16.28
CA LYS A 146 10.73 -1.51 -14.89
C LYS A 146 10.03 -2.47 -13.93
N SER A 147 9.19 -3.34 -14.46
CA SER A 147 8.37 -4.26 -13.69
C SER A 147 8.25 -5.62 -14.39
N LEU A 148 7.71 -6.59 -13.68
CA LEU A 148 7.48 -7.95 -14.13
C LEU A 148 6.02 -8.32 -13.96
N ALA A 149 5.38 -8.83 -15.00
CA ALA A 149 4.00 -9.29 -15.01
C ALA A 149 3.92 -10.80 -14.80
N PHE A 150 3.14 -11.23 -13.82
CA PHE A 150 2.81 -12.63 -13.57
C PHE A 150 2.24 -13.29 -14.83
N GLN A 151 2.66 -14.51 -15.11
CA GLN A 151 2.16 -15.30 -16.24
C GLN A 151 1.26 -16.42 -15.74
N GLY A 152 0.05 -16.50 -16.29
CA GLY A 152 -0.94 -17.51 -15.95
C GLY A 152 -2.29 -16.91 -15.56
N ASP A 153 -3.13 -17.73 -14.94
CA ASP A 153 -4.44 -17.32 -14.46
C ASP A 153 -4.32 -16.49 -13.17
N VAL A 154 -4.23 -15.16 -13.34
CA VAL A 154 -4.10 -14.19 -12.24
C VAL A 154 -5.30 -14.26 -11.29
N VAL A 155 -6.52 -14.45 -11.82
CA VAL A 155 -7.74 -14.51 -11.01
C VAL A 155 -7.71 -15.73 -10.09
N ARG A 156 -7.38 -16.89 -10.63
CA ARG A 156 -7.24 -18.12 -9.85
C ARG A 156 -6.13 -17.99 -8.82
N PHE A 157 -5.00 -17.43 -9.22
CA PHE A 157 -3.87 -17.18 -8.31
C PHE A 157 -4.28 -16.26 -7.14
N LEU A 158 -4.87 -15.11 -7.43
CA LEU A 158 -5.31 -14.17 -6.39
C LEU A 158 -6.35 -14.78 -5.45
N ARG A 159 -7.23 -15.65 -5.95
CA ARG A 159 -8.22 -16.38 -5.12
C ARG A 159 -7.58 -17.41 -4.19
N SER A 160 -6.44 -17.97 -4.56
CA SER A 160 -5.74 -18.98 -3.75
C SER A 160 -4.95 -18.39 -2.59
N ILE A 161 -4.66 -17.09 -2.60
CA ILE A 161 -3.89 -16.43 -1.54
C ILE A 161 -4.81 -16.14 -0.34
N PRO A 162 -4.48 -16.55 0.89
CA PRO A 162 -5.26 -16.17 2.07
C PRO A 162 -5.14 -14.68 2.37
N ASP A 163 -6.17 -14.07 2.93
CA ASP A 163 -6.07 -12.69 3.44
C ASP A 163 -5.07 -12.61 4.60
N GLY A 164 -4.33 -11.49 4.67
CA GLY A 164 -3.26 -11.33 5.66
C GLY A 164 -2.03 -12.20 5.41
N GLY A 165 -2.01 -12.93 4.27
CA GLY A 165 -0.86 -13.73 3.87
C GLY A 165 0.39 -12.90 3.59
N ARG A 166 1.52 -13.59 3.49
CA ARG A 166 2.82 -13.02 3.11
C ARG A 166 3.26 -13.62 1.78
N MET A 167 3.65 -12.76 0.83
CA MET A 167 4.21 -13.18 -0.44
C MET A 167 5.69 -12.78 -0.51
N LEU A 168 6.55 -13.77 -0.58
CA LEU A 168 7.98 -13.60 -0.89
C LEU A 168 8.15 -13.72 -2.41
N VAL A 169 8.89 -12.79 -3.00
CA VAL A 169 9.24 -12.81 -4.43
C VAL A 169 10.74 -12.66 -4.57
N ARG A 170 11.38 -13.56 -5.33
CA ARG A 170 12.78 -13.50 -5.73
C ARG A 170 12.89 -13.39 -7.24
N VAL A 171 13.58 -12.38 -7.69
CA VAL A 171 13.78 -12.12 -9.13
C VAL A 171 15.24 -12.34 -9.48
N TYR A 172 15.51 -13.21 -10.44
CA TYR A 172 16.86 -13.61 -10.86
C TYR A 172 17.29 -12.84 -12.12
N ALA A 173 18.19 -11.88 -11.94
CA ALA A 173 18.76 -11.05 -13.02
C ALA A 173 20.16 -11.53 -13.40
N GLY A 174 20.26 -12.67 -14.04
CA GLY A 174 21.56 -13.21 -14.50
C GLY A 174 22.39 -13.84 -13.38
N LYS A 175 23.69 -13.51 -13.28
CA LYS A 175 24.67 -14.19 -12.39
C LYS A 175 24.75 -13.62 -10.95
N GLY A 176 24.01 -12.59 -10.63
CA GLY A 176 24.03 -11.94 -9.31
C GLY A 176 23.12 -12.61 -8.29
N ALA A 177 23.14 -12.09 -7.04
CA ALA A 177 22.15 -12.44 -6.04
C ALA A 177 20.75 -12.03 -6.53
N PRO A 178 19.69 -12.78 -6.21
CA PRO A 178 18.34 -12.41 -6.59
C PRO A 178 17.89 -11.14 -5.83
N TYR A 179 17.06 -10.34 -6.48
CA TYR A 179 16.31 -9.30 -5.80
C TYR A 179 15.19 -9.94 -5.00
N GLU A 180 15.19 -9.75 -3.69
CA GLU A 180 14.21 -10.34 -2.80
C GLU A 180 13.26 -9.26 -2.25
N SER A 181 11.97 -9.55 -2.26
CA SER A 181 10.93 -8.66 -1.77
C SER A 181 9.87 -9.43 -1.01
N THR A 182 9.45 -8.94 0.15
CA THR A 182 8.38 -9.55 0.95
C THR A 182 7.22 -8.58 1.08
N PHE A 183 6.06 -8.99 0.61
CA PHE A 183 4.82 -8.22 0.66
C PHE A 183 3.87 -8.77 1.72
N GLN A 184 3.32 -7.90 2.56
CA GLN A 184 2.23 -8.23 3.47
C GLN A 184 0.90 -7.98 2.76
N LEU A 185 0.04 -8.98 2.72
CA LEU A 185 -1.18 -8.97 1.93
C LEU A 185 -2.45 -8.76 2.80
N THR A 186 -2.29 -8.12 3.95
CA THR A 186 -3.43 -7.77 4.82
C THR A 186 -4.41 -6.88 4.07
N GLY A 187 -5.68 -7.25 4.05
CA GLY A 187 -6.74 -6.53 3.33
C GLY A 187 -6.88 -6.95 1.86
N LEU A 188 -6.19 -7.98 1.41
CA LEU A 188 -6.29 -8.51 0.05
C LEU A 188 -7.74 -8.91 -0.31
N ASP A 189 -8.53 -9.41 0.64
CA ASP A 189 -9.94 -9.74 0.40
C ASP A 189 -10.77 -8.53 -0.03
N SER A 190 -10.53 -7.38 0.55
CA SER A 190 -11.19 -6.13 0.15
C SER A 190 -10.77 -5.71 -1.26
N VAL A 191 -9.48 -5.82 -1.57
CA VAL A 191 -8.93 -5.55 -2.90
C VAL A 191 -9.55 -6.50 -3.93
N ARG A 192 -9.59 -7.82 -3.64
CA ARG A 192 -10.17 -8.82 -4.54
C ARG A 192 -11.63 -8.51 -4.87
N ARG A 193 -12.45 -8.16 -3.87
CA ARG A 193 -13.87 -7.79 -4.12
C ARG A 193 -13.99 -6.60 -5.07
N LYS A 194 -13.21 -5.55 -4.87
CA LYS A 194 -13.23 -4.38 -5.74
C LYS A 194 -12.78 -4.70 -7.17
N ILE A 195 -11.65 -5.41 -7.30
CA ILE A 195 -11.12 -5.82 -8.60
C ILE A 195 -12.08 -6.78 -9.31
N ALA A 196 -12.68 -7.74 -8.59
CA ALA A 196 -13.64 -8.68 -9.14
C ALA A 196 -14.85 -7.99 -9.75
N THR A 197 -15.38 -6.97 -9.07
CA THR A 197 -16.50 -6.17 -9.57
C THR A 197 -16.13 -5.41 -10.85
N THR A 198 -14.98 -4.72 -10.84
CA THR A 198 -14.55 -3.90 -11.99
C THR A 198 -14.12 -4.75 -13.19
N CYS A 199 -13.47 -5.89 -12.94
CA CYS A 199 -12.97 -6.82 -13.97
C CYS A 199 -13.94 -7.93 -14.34
N ASN A 200 -15.17 -7.93 -13.82
CA ASN A 200 -16.18 -8.95 -14.09
C ASN A 200 -15.62 -10.39 -13.90
N TRP A 201 -14.99 -10.65 -12.76
CA TRP A 201 -14.50 -12.00 -12.51
C TRP A 201 -15.64 -13.01 -12.51
N PRO A 202 -15.43 -14.20 -13.09
CA PRO A 202 -16.43 -15.24 -13.02
C PRO A 202 -16.75 -15.59 -11.56
N GLN A 203 -18.01 -15.85 -11.26
CA GLN A 203 -18.40 -16.35 -9.94
C GLN A 203 -17.67 -17.67 -9.67
N PRO A 204 -17.30 -17.98 -8.41
CA PRO A 204 -16.65 -19.23 -8.06
C PRO A 204 -17.60 -20.43 -8.27
#